data_b23485a2a98389f8666c5a3a59a38961
#
_entry.id   b23485a2a98389f8666c5a3a59a38961
#
_cell.length_a   1.000
_cell.length_b   1.000
_cell.length_c   1.000
_cell.angle_alpha   90.00
_cell.angle_beta   90.00
_cell.angle_gamma   90.00
#
_symmetry.space_group_name_H-M   'P 1'
#
loop_
_entity.id
_entity.type
_entity.pdbx_description
1 polymer ?
#
loop_
_entity_poly.entity_id
_entity_poly.type
_entity_poly.pdbx_seq_one_letter_code
_entity_poly.pdbx_strand_id
1 'polypeptide(L)'
;VQEVIVQNVVPNERSSFEKPSVETMRRTVAMARVALPESVSVQVPPNLSPTRELLDCGVDDLGGVSPVTDDYINPDYAWPALAELVDVADCAGVPLYERLPVYDRYLPERFRRPGFDGDAAPGSWLADPIVDALDADDAHGERFRGVARRDGPLDVSAGD
;
A
#
# COMPACT_ATOMS: atom_id res chain seq x y z
N VAL A 1 5.51 12.86 7.83
CA VAL A 1 5.40 11.40 7.63
C VAL A 1 4.05 11.15 6.96
N GLN A 2 4.02 10.42 5.84
CA GLN A 2 2.78 10.08 5.15
C GLN A 2 2.25 8.69 5.54
N GLU A 3 3.12 7.81 5.99
CA GLU A 3 2.78 6.45 6.40
C GLU A 3 3.68 5.96 7.52
N VAL A 4 3.17 4.99 8.28
CA VAL A 4 3.91 4.20 9.26
C VAL A 4 3.70 2.73 8.93
N ILE A 5 4.81 2.00 8.75
CA ILE A 5 4.77 0.57 8.44
C ILE A 5 4.85 -0.21 9.74
N VAL A 6 3.83 -1.02 10.01
CA VAL A 6 3.82 -1.99 11.11
C VAL A 6 4.19 -3.35 10.54
N GLN A 7 5.45 -3.73 10.72
CA GLN A 7 5.99 -4.98 10.20
C GLN A 7 6.34 -5.90 11.37
N ASN A 8 5.97 -7.18 11.26
CA ASN A 8 6.39 -8.17 12.25
C ASN A 8 7.87 -8.58 12.05
N VAL A 9 8.45 -9.11 13.11
CA VAL A 9 9.78 -9.73 13.04
C VAL A 9 9.66 -11.06 12.30
N VAL A 10 10.50 -11.23 11.28
CA VAL A 10 10.75 -12.53 10.65
C VAL A 10 12.00 -13.13 11.27
N PRO A 11 11.87 -14.21 12.06
CA PRO A 11 13.02 -14.86 12.67
C PRO A 11 13.97 -15.43 11.61
N ASN A 12 15.26 -15.27 11.82
CA ASN A 12 16.31 -15.83 10.99
C ASN A 12 17.50 -16.29 11.86
N GLU A 13 18.48 -16.93 11.27
CA GLU A 13 19.66 -17.46 12.00
C GLU A 13 20.46 -16.39 12.78
N ARG A 14 20.28 -15.12 12.46
CA ARG A 14 20.99 -13.98 13.08
C ARG A 14 20.16 -13.27 14.13
N SER A 15 18.89 -13.66 14.29
CA SER A 15 17.93 -12.99 15.18
C SER A 15 17.56 -13.92 16.34
N SER A 16 17.65 -13.40 17.57
CA SER A 16 17.13 -14.05 18.76
C SER A 16 15.66 -13.71 19.06
N PHE A 17 15.03 -12.90 18.23
CA PHE A 17 13.65 -12.50 18.43
C PHE A 17 12.69 -13.56 17.89
N GLU A 18 11.57 -13.73 18.58
CA GLU A 18 10.48 -14.57 18.14
C GLU A 18 9.47 -13.78 17.30
N LYS A 19 8.79 -14.46 16.37
CA LYS A 19 7.71 -13.88 15.61
C LYS A 19 6.57 -13.49 16.57
N PRO A 20 6.07 -12.25 16.55
CA PRO A 20 4.96 -11.84 17.40
C PRO A 20 3.69 -12.64 17.08
N SER A 21 2.84 -12.82 18.09
CA SER A 21 1.53 -13.43 17.88
C SER A 21 0.64 -12.52 17.05
N VAL A 22 -0.37 -13.10 16.39
CA VAL A 22 -1.41 -12.35 15.68
C VAL A 22 -2.06 -11.32 16.58
N GLU A 23 -2.37 -11.69 17.82
CA GLU A 23 -2.97 -10.76 18.80
C GLU A 23 -2.05 -9.58 19.12
N THR A 24 -0.74 -9.79 19.23
CA THR A 24 0.24 -8.71 19.41
C THR A 24 0.24 -7.78 18.20
N MET A 25 0.20 -8.33 16.98
CA MET A 25 0.14 -7.55 15.76
C MET A 25 -1.16 -6.73 15.69
N ARG A 26 -2.32 -7.34 15.97
CA ARG A 26 -3.62 -6.67 16.02
C ARG A 26 -3.60 -5.45 16.96
N ARG A 27 -3.10 -5.64 18.17
CA ARG A 27 -2.96 -4.55 19.16
C ARG A 27 -2.02 -3.47 18.69
N THR A 28 -0.88 -3.83 18.09
CA THR A 28 0.09 -2.86 17.59
C THR A 28 -0.50 -2.00 16.47
N VAL A 29 -1.19 -2.62 15.51
CA VAL A 29 -1.88 -1.91 14.41
C VAL A 29 -2.95 -0.98 14.97
N ALA A 30 -3.83 -1.48 15.85
CA ALA A 30 -4.90 -0.67 16.45
C ALA A 30 -4.33 0.51 17.26
N MET A 31 -3.25 0.29 18.01
CA MET A 31 -2.55 1.36 18.74
C MET A 31 -1.93 2.38 17.80
N ALA A 32 -1.31 1.94 16.71
CA ALA A 32 -0.77 2.84 15.69
C ALA A 32 -1.89 3.71 15.10
N ARG A 33 -3.04 3.10 14.71
CA ARG A 33 -4.16 3.85 14.15
C ARG A 33 -4.73 4.89 15.12
N VAL A 34 -4.86 4.54 16.40
CA VAL A 34 -5.38 5.46 17.42
C VAL A 34 -4.39 6.59 17.76
N ALA A 35 -3.09 6.28 17.75
CA ALA A 35 -2.06 7.25 18.14
C ALA A 35 -1.66 8.20 17.00
N LEU A 36 -1.80 7.79 15.75
CA LEU A 36 -1.41 8.56 14.59
C LEU A 36 -2.55 9.47 14.10
N PRO A 37 -2.24 10.65 13.56
CA PRO A 37 -3.23 11.46 12.86
C PRO A 37 -3.91 10.68 11.73
N GLU A 38 -5.16 10.98 11.43
CA GLU A 38 -5.92 10.36 10.33
C GLU A 38 -5.23 10.49 8.96
N SER A 39 -4.49 11.59 8.78
CA SER A 39 -3.71 11.84 7.56
C SER A 39 -2.45 10.99 7.39
N VAL A 40 -2.12 10.14 8.37
CA VAL A 40 -0.98 9.21 8.31
C VAL A 40 -1.50 7.79 8.16
N SER A 41 -1.18 7.14 7.05
CA SER A 41 -1.61 5.77 6.79
C SER A 41 -0.87 4.75 7.63
N VAL A 42 -1.59 3.74 8.11
CA VAL A 42 -1.01 2.56 8.77
C VAL A 42 -0.91 1.44 7.74
N GLN A 43 0.33 1.07 7.38
CA GLN A 43 0.63 0.05 6.40
C GLN A 43 1.08 -1.25 7.06
N VAL A 44 0.68 -2.38 6.48
CA VAL A 44 1.22 -3.70 6.82
C VAL A 44 1.67 -4.43 5.54
N PRO A 45 2.89 -5.01 5.49
CA PRO A 45 3.33 -5.77 4.32
C PRO A 45 2.60 -7.11 4.26
N PRO A 46 1.91 -7.43 3.15
CA PRO A 46 1.00 -8.57 3.09
C PRO A 46 1.71 -9.93 3.02
N ASN A 47 2.95 -9.98 2.56
CA ASN A 47 3.76 -11.21 2.57
C ASN A 47 4.31 -11.59 3.95
N LEU A 48 4.42 -10.63 4.86
CA LEU A 48 5.00 -10.85 6.19
C LEU A 48 3.95 -10.88 7.30
N SER A 49 2.79 -10.32 7.04
CA SER A 49 1.74 -10.09 8.04
C SER A 49 0.48 -10.91 7.73
N PRO A 50 -0.27 -11.35 8.75
CA PRO A 50 -1.55 -12.01 8.57
C PRO A 50 -2.63 -10.98 8.18
N THR A 51 -2.62 -10.52 6.93
CA THR A 51 -3.40 -9.39 6.42
C THR A 51 -4.89 -9.51 6.75
N ARG A 52 -5.48 -10.69 6.52
CA ARG A 52 -6.90 -10.96 6.79
C ARG A 52 -7.29 -10.62 8.24
N GLU A 53 -6.42 -10.94 9.19
CA GLU A 53 -6.66 -10.75 10.62
C GLU A 53 -6.35 -9.33 11.09
N LEU A 54 -5.77 -8.49 10.23
CA LEU A 54 -5.34 -7.13 10.58
C LEU A 54 -6.21 -6.04 9.97
N LEU A 55 -6.97 -6.31 8.90
CA LEU A 55 -7.75 -5.29 8.20
C LEU A 55 -8.76 -4.58 9.11
N ASP A 56 -9.39 -5.29 10.03
CA ASP A 56 -10.34 -4.71 11.00
C ASP A 56 -9.68 -3.94 12.15
N CYS A 57 -8.35 -3.90 12.18
CA CYS A 57 -7.58 -3.19 13.22
C CYS A 57 -7.17 -1.77 12.82
N GLY A 58 -7.56 -1.29 11.63
CA GLY A 58 -7.25 0.05 11.16
C GLY A 58 -6.04 0.11 10.24
N VAL A 59 -5.84 -0.93 9.42
CA VAL A 59 -4.90 -0.91 8.30
C VAL A 59 -5.50 -0.08 7.17
N ASP A 60 -4.72 0.86 6.65
CA ASP A 60 -5.10 1.72 5.54
C ASP A 60 -4.42 1.33 4.22
N ASP A 61 -3.30 0.60 4.30
CA ASP A 61 -2.43 0.37 3.14
C ASP A 61 -1.68 -0.97 3.27
N LEU A 62 -1.48 -1.64 2.14
CA LEU A 62 -0.72 -2.89 2.06
C LEU A 62 0.69 -2.69 1.48
N GLY A 63 1.01 -1.47 1.06
CA GLY A 63 2.31 -1.13 0.49
C GLY A 63 2.54 -1.64 -0.92
N GLY A 64 3.82 -1.80 -1.24
CA GLY A 64 4.22 -2.35 -2.53
C GLY A 64 4.05 -3.87 -2.54
N VAL A 65 3.38 -4.37 -3.56
CA VAL A 65 3.26 -5.81 -3.85
C VAL A 65 3.87 -6.07 -5.22
N SER A 66 4.78 -7.04 -5.32
CA SER A 66 5.35 -7.42 -6.59
C SER A 66 4.89 -8.82 -7.01
N PRO A 67 4.01 -8.94 -8.02
CA PRO A 67 3.60 -10.24 -8.52
C PRO A 67 4.68 -10.92 -9.37
N VAL A 68 5.76 -10.24 -9.69
CA VAL A 68 6.78 -10.68 -10.68
C VAL A 68 8.14 -10.98 -10.04
N THR A 69 8.47 -10.31 -8.93
CA THR A 69 9.78 -10.45 -8.28
C THR A 69 9.65 -10.99 -6.87
N ASP A 70 10.61 -11.83 -6.48
CA ASP A 70 10.69 -12.30 -5.09
C ASP A 70 11.09 -11.18 -4.13
N ASP A 71 10.74 -11.33 -2.86
CA ASP A 71 11.26 -10.48 -1.79
C ASP A 71 12.71 -10.89 -1.49
N TYR A 72 13.67 -10.11 -1.95
CA TYR A 72 15.09 -10.38 -1.75
C TYR A 72 15.55 -10.38 -0.28
N ILE A 73 14.81 -9.72 0.58
CA ILE A 73 15.12 -9.64 2.02
C ILE A 73 14.54 -10.84 2.75
N ASN A 74 13.36 -11.29 2.31
CA ASN A 74 12.62 -12.39 2.92
C ASN A 74 12.21 -13.42 1.85
N PRO A 75 13.16 -14.14 1.22
CA PRO A 75 12.90 -14.97 0.04
C PRO A 75 11.95 -16.15 0.30
N ASP A 76 11.79 -16.54 1.55
CA ASP A 76 10.86 -17.62 1.95
C ASP A 76 9.41 -17.13 2.11
N TYR A 77 9.16 -15.83 1.92
CA TYR A 77 7.85 -15.20 2.08
C TYR A 77 7.38 -14.62 0.76
N ALA A 78 6.75 -15.46 -0.05
CA ALA A 78 6.22 -15.05 -1.35
C ALA A 78 5.17 -13.93 -1.21
N TRP A 79 5.12 -13.05 -2.21
CA TRP A 79 4.03 -12.08 -2.32
C TRP A 79 2.71 -12.79 -2.61
N PRO A 80 1.62 -12.42 -1.95
CA PRO A 80 0.29 -12.93 -2.30
C PRO A 80 -0.10 -12.48 -3.70
N ALA A 81 -0.89 -13.30 -4.39
CA ALA A 81 -1.47 -12.89 -5.66
C ALA A 81 -2.45 -11.72 -5.47
N LEU A 82 -2.56 -10.85 -6.46
CA LEU A 82 -3.48 -9.71 -6.40
C LEU A 82 -4.92 -10.16 -6.18
N ALA A 83 -5.34 -11.27 -6.82
CA ALA A 83 -6.67 -11.86 -6.61
C ALA A 83 -6.91 -12.26 -5.15
N GLU A 84 -5.90 -12.82 -4.48
CA GLU A 84 -5.99 -13.18 -3.06
C GLU A 84 -6.16 -11.93 -2.18
N LEU A 85 -5.48 -10.83 -2.50
CA LEU A 85 -5.63 -9.57 -1.76
C LEU A 85 -7.01 -8.94 -1.98
N VAL A 86 -7.55 -9.02 -3.20
CA VAL A 86 -8.93 -8.60 -3.49
C VAL A 86 -9.92 -9.41 -2.68
N ASP A 87 -9.80 -10.75 -2.67
CA ASP A 87 -10.68 -11.63 -1.88
C ASP A 87 -10.61 -11.31 -0.37
N VAL A 88 -9.41 -11.01 0.13
CA VAL A 88 -9.21 -10.63 1.54
C VAL A 88 -9.89 -9.31 1.87
N ALA A 89 -9.77 -8.31 1.00
CA ALA A 89 -10.41 -7.01 1.16
C ALA A 89 -11.94 -7.11 1.07
N ASP A 90 -12.45 -7.85 0.09
CA ASP A 90 -13.88 -8.09 -0.10
C ASP A 90 -14.50 -8.80 1.11
N CYS A 91 -13.83 -9.80 1.65
CA CYS A 91 -14.28 -10.48 2.87
C CYS A 91 -14.33 -9.55 4.09
N ALA A 92 -13.50 -8.53 4.12
CA ALA A 92 -13.49 -7.50 5.16
C ALA A 92 -14.48 -6.35 4.87
N GLY A 93 -15.11 -6.33 3.68
CA GLY A 93 -16.04 -5.29 3.27
C GLY A 93 -15.36 -3.95 2.97
N VAL A 94 -14.08 -3.97 2.60
CA VAL A 94 -13.30 -2.77 2.25
C VAL A 94 -12.81 -2.85 0.80
N PRO A 95 -12.83 -1.75 0.04
CA PRO A 95 -12.33 -1.75 -1.33
C PRO A 95 -10.80 -1.73 -1.35
N LEU A 96 -10.19 -2.46 -2.28
CA LEU A 96 -8.76 -2.43 -2.56
C LEU A 96 -8.49 -1.58 -3.81
N TYR A 97 -7.59 -0.60 -3.68
CA TYR A 97 -7.19 0.28 -4.77
C TYR A 97 -5.70 0.16 -5.07
N GLU A 98 -5.35 0.17 -6.35
CA GLU A 98 -3.98 0.38 -6.77
C GLU A 98 -3.63 1.88 -6.66
N ARG A 99 -2.44 2.21 -6.19
CA ARG A 99 -1.95 3.58 -6.12
C ARG A 99 -0.49 3.71 -6.57
N LEU A 100 -0.08 4.90 -6.89
CA LEU A 100 1.34 5.23 -7.00
C LEU A 100 2.02 5.13 -5.62
N PRO A 101 3.35 4.97 -5.56
CA PRO A 101 4.10 4.99 -4.29
C PRO A 101 4.12 6.39 -3.62
N VAL A 102 3.21 7.26 -4.02
CA VAL A 102 2.99 8.62 -3.50
C VAL A 102 1.51 8.82 -3.32
N TYR A 103 1.08 9.29 -2.15
CA TYR A 103 -0.33 9.59 -1.89
C TYR A 103 -0.80 10.83 -2.65
N ASP A 104 -2.08 10.86 -3.05
CA ASP A 104 -2.70 11.91 -3.88
C ASP A 104 -2.42 13.33 -3.38
N ARG A 105 -2.40 13.52 -2.05
CA ARG A 105 -2.13 14.84 -1.45
C ARG A 105 -0.78 15.45 -1.81
N TYR A 106 0.19 14.63 -2.22
CA TYR A 106 1.54 15.06 -2.62
C TYR A 106 1.73 15.09 -4.13
N LEU A 107 0.74 14.63 -4.89
CA LEU A 107 0.77 14.68 -6.35
C LEU A 107 0.37 16.08 -6.86
N PRO A 108 0.94 16.55 -7.98
CA PRO A 108 0.36 17.64 -8.75
C PRO A 108 -1.12 17.36 -9.06
N GLU A 109 -1.94 18.41 -9.08
CA GLU A 109 -3.40 18.28 -9.25
C GLU A 109 -3.80 17.40 -10.44
N ARG A 110 -3.09 17.55 -11.57
CA ARG A 110 -3.36 16.78 -12.80
C ARG A 110 -3.13 15.26 -12.70
N PHE A 111 -2.44 14.81 -11.63
CA PHE A 111 -2.17 13.39 -11.37
C PHE A 111 -2.95 12.82 -10.19
N ARG A 112 -3.76 13.63 -9.51
CA ARG A 112 -4.60 13.17 -8.41
C ARG A 112 -5.79 12.39 -8.95
N ARG A 113 -6.28 11.46 -8.13
CA ARG A 113 -7.54 10.77 -8.45
C ARG A 113 -8.68 11.76 -8.58
N PRO A 114 -9.62 11.55 -9.53
CA PRO A 114 -10.85 12.31 -9.59
C PRO A 114 -11.58 12.26 -8.23
N GLY A 115 -12.14 13.40 -7.82
CA GLY A 115 -12.85 13.48 -6.54
C GLY A 115 -11.97 13.52 -5.28
N PHE A 116 -10.64 13.64 -5.41
CA PHE A 116 -9.79 13.87 -4.24
C PHE A 116 -10.18 15.20 -3.57
N ASP A 117 -10.66 15.10 -2.32
CA ASP A 117 -11.14 16.21 -1.49
C ASP A 117 -10.24 16.51 -0.28
N GLY A 118 -9.14 15.75 -0.14
CA GLY A 118 -8.18 15.94 0.93
C GLY A 118 -7.33 17.20 0.79
N ASP A 119 -6.75 17.64 1.91
CA ASP A 119 -5.81 18.76 1.92
C ASP A 119 -4.56 18.45 1.09
N ALA A 120 -4.36 19.20 0.01
CA ALA A 120 -3.16 19.12 -0.80
C ALA A 120 -1.95 19.65 -0.03
N ALA A 121 -0.82 18.95 -0.12
CA ALA A 121 0.42 19.46 0.40
C ALA A 121 0.86 20.70 -0.42
N PRO A 122 1.42 21.73 0.23
CA PRO A 122 1.89 22.92 -0.48
C PRO A 122 3.09 22.58 -1.37
N GLY A 123 3.05 23.03 -2.62
CA GLY A 123 4.13 22.85 -3.60
C GLY A 123 4.15 21.48 -4.28
N SER A 124 5.12 21.28 -5.15
CA SER A 124 5.39 19.97 -5.76
C SER A 124 6.33 19.16 -4.88
N TRP A 125 5.94 17.96 -4.50
CA TRP A 125 6.77 17.00 -3.75
C TRP A 125 7.52 16.05 -4.67
N LEU A 126 7.22 16.07 -5.96
CA LEU A 126 7.90 15.25 -6.95
C LEU A 126 9.06 16.02 -7.55
N ALA A 127 10.21 15.38 -7.67
CA ALA A 127 11.33 15.92 -8.43
C ALA A 127 10.98 16.01 -9.93
N ASP A 128 11.48 17.01 -10.63
CA ASP A 128 11.20 17.26 -12.04
C ASP A 128 11.34 16.00 -12.92
N PRO A 129 12.40 15.16 -12.79
CA PRO A 129 12.50 13.95 -13.60
C PRO A 129 11.36 12.94 -13.40
N ILE A 130 10.75 12.91 -12.21
CA ILE A 130 9.59 12.05 -11.94
C ILE A 130 8.34 12.64 -12.58
N VAL A 131 8.17 13.96 -12.48
CA VAL A 131 7.08 14.66 -13.16
C VAL A 131 7.16 14.45 -14.66
N ASP A 132 8.34 14.60 -15.25
CA ASP A 132 8.59 14.39 -16.69
C ASP A 132 8.25 12.95 -17.10
N ALA A 133 8.60 11.96 -16.27
CA ALA A 133 8.26 10.56 -16.53
C ALA A 133 6.74 10.29 -16.47
N LEU A 134 6.03 10.96 -15.56
CA LEU A 134 4.56 10.86 -15.49
C LEU A 134 3.86 11.58 -16.66
N ASP A 135 4.46 12.65 -17.17
CA ASP A 135 3.96 13.41 -18.32
C ASP A 135 4.36 12.80 -19.68
N ALA A 136 5.27 11.81 -19.69
CA ALA A 136 5.74 11.19 -20.91
C ALA A 136 4.61 10.54 -21.73
N ASP A 137 4.65 10.74 -23.04
CA ASP A 137 3.70 10.18 -24.02
C ASP A 137 4.15 8.77 -24.48
N ASP A 138 4.45 7.92 -23.53
CA ASP A 138 4.79 6.52 -23.76
C ASP A 138 3.92 5.58 -22.90
N ALA A 139 4.05 4.28 -23.14
CA ALA A 139 3.26 3.28 -22.42
C ALA A 139 3.47 3.29 -20.89
N HIS A 140 4.63 3.73 -20.41
CA HIS A 140 4.90 3.85 -18.99
C HIS A 140 4.19 5.06 -18.39
N GLY A 141 4.31 6.24 -19.01
CA GLY A 141 3.61 7.44 -18.57
C GLY A 141 2.08 7.25 -18.59
N GLU A 142 1.54 6.65 -19.67
CA GLU A 142 0.12 6.30 -19.76
C GLU A 142 -0.34 5.37 -18.64
N ARG A 143 0.44 4.32 -18.34
CA ARG A 143 0.15 3.39 -17.25
C ARG A 143 0.13 4.10 -15.89
N PHE A 144 1.14 4.91 -15.59
CA PHE A 144 1.21 5.63 -14.31
C PHE A 144 0.07 6.64 -14.16
N ARG A 145 -0.30 7.35 -15.23
CA ARG A 145 -1.47 8.23 -15.21
C ARG A 145 -2.78 7.44 -15.03
N GLY A 146 -2.87 6.26 -15.62
CA GLY A 146 -3.99 5.35 -15.44
C GLY A 146 -4.15 4.91 -13.99
N VAL A 147 -3.06 4.52 -13.32
CA VAL A 147 -3.06 4.16 -11.90
C VAL A 147 -3.46 5.36 -11.03
N ALA A 148 -2.84 6.52 -11.25
CA ALA A 148 -3.12 7.73 -10.47
C ALA A 148 -4.57 8.22 -10.59
N ARG A 149 -5.25 7.91 -11.70
CA ARG A 149 -6.62 8.36 -12.00
C ARG A 149 -7.68 7.27 -11.87
N ARG A 150 -7.33 6.10 -11.37
CA ARG A 150 -8.29 4.99 -11.25
C ARG A 150 -9.40 5.32 -10.25
N ASP A 151 -10.64 5.32 -10.71
CA ASP A 151 -11.84 5.69 -9.93
C ASP A 151 -12.50 4.52 -9.20
N GLY A 152 -11.99 3.32 -9.36
CA GLY A 152 -12.63 2.12 -8.79
C GLY A 152 -11.65 1.19 -8.10
N PRO A 153 -12.17 0.29 -7.27
CA PRO A 153 -11.36 -0.78 -6.67
C PRO A 153 -10.69 -1.64 -7.74
N LEU A 154 -9.64 -2.33 -7.35
CA LEU A 154 -8.89 -3.23 -8.21
C LEU A 154 -9.81 -4.37 -8.67
N ASP A 155 -9.98 -4.51 -9.99
CA ASP A 155 -10.69 -5.61 -10.62
C ASP A 155 -9.67 -6.54 -11.29
N VAL A 156 -9.51 -7.72 -10.74
CA VAL A 156 -8.58 -8.75 -11.25
C VAL A 156 -9.22 -9.67 -12.29
N SER A 157 -10.54 -9.55 -12.53
CA SER A 157 -11.25 -10.35 -13.53
C SER A 157 -11.02 -9.87 -14.97
N ALA A 158 -10.50 -8.66 -15.15
CA ALA A 158 -10.28 -8.02 -16.45
C ALA A 158 -8.90 -8.31 -17.07
N GLY A 159 -8.06 -9.12 -16.45
CA GLY A 159 -6.69 -9.42 -16.89
C GLY A 159 -6.54 -10.87 -17.31
N ASP A 160 -6.88 -11.16 -18.56
CA ASP A 160 -6.37 -12.27 -19.36
C ASP A 160 -5.65 -11.73 -20.61
#